data_60b003f9de5f41bf871e8b8b3b9b70ef
#
_entry.id   60b003f9de5f41bf871e8b8b3b9b70ef
#
_cell.length_a   1.000
_cell.length_b   1.000
_cell.length_c   1.000
_cell.angle_alpha   90.00
_cell.angle_beta   90.00
_cell.angle_gamma   90.00
#
_symmetry.space_group_name_H-M   'P 1'
#
loop_
_entity.id
_entity.type
_entity.pdbx_description
1 polymer ?
#
loop_
_entity_poly.entity_id
_entity_poly.type
_entity_poly.pdbx_seq_one_letter_code
_entity_poly.pdbx_strand_id
1 'polypeptide(L)'
;MLWVKAFHIVFVASWFAGLVYLPRIFVNLAMVAPGSAAERDRLLLMARKLMRFTTLLAVPAIALGLWLWLGYGIGRGPGNGWMHAKLAVVVLVIGYHHACSVLLRKLADGTSRRSHVWFRWFNEAPVLLLLVAVVLVVVKPF
;
A
#
# COMPACT_ATOMS: atom_id res chain seq x y z
N MET A 1 -25.58 -2.22 -2.58
CA MET A 1 -24.56 -1.27 -2.07
C MET A 1 -23.75 -1.83 -0.89
N LEU A 2 -24.40 -2.42 0.10
CA LEU A 2 -23.67 -2.96 1.27
C LEU A 2 -22.65 -4.04 0.91
N TRP A 3 -22.95 -4.90 -0.05
CA TRP A 3 -22.02 -5.92 -0.53
C TRP A 3 -20.81 -5.31 -1.22
N VAL A 4 -21.02 -4.29 -2.06
CA VAL A 4 -19.91 -3.57 -2.73
C VAL A 4 -19.01 -2.91 -1.69
N LYS A 5 -19.61 -2.27 -0.69
CA LYS A 5 -18.89 -1.63 0.41
C LYS A 5 -18.08 -2.64 1.23
N ALA A 6 -18.68 -3.81 1.52
CA ALA A 6 -18.01 -4.87 2.27
C ALA A 6 -16.79 -5.40 1.51
N PHE A 7 -16.93 -5.70 0.23
CA PHE A 7 -15.82 -6.18 -0.59
C PHE A 7 -14.75 -5.11 -0.76
N HIS A 8 -15.15 -3.85 -0.91
CA HIS A 8 -14.20 -2.74 -0.96
C HIS A 8 -13.33 -2.69 0.29
N ILE A 9 -13.94 -2.80 1.47
CA ILE A 9 -13.21 -2.81 2.74
C ILE A 9 -12.23 -3.98 2.82
N VAL A 10 -12.66 -5.19 2.41
CA VAL A 10 -11.81 -6.38 2.41
C VAL A 10 -10.59 -6.18 1.51
N PHE A 11 -10.79 -5.69 0.29
CA PHE A 11 -9.69 -5.49 -0.65
C PHE A 11 -8.75 -4.36 -0.22
N VAL A 12 -9.28 -3.29 0.36
CA VAL A 12 -8.46 -2.19 0.90
C VAL A 12 -7.60 -2.69 2.06
N ALA A 13 -8.19 -3.42 3.00
CA ALA A 13 -7.47 -3.98 4.14
C ALA A 13 -6.36 -4.93 3.68
N SER A 14 -6.66 -5.80 2.71
CA SER A 14 -5.70 -6.74 2.15
C SER A 14 -4.56 -6.03 1.41
N TRP A 15 -4.89 -4.98 0.66
CA TRP A 15 -3.90 -4.15 -0.03
C TRP A 15 -2.94 -3.49 0.96
N PHE A 16 -3.47 -2.86 2.02
CA PHE A 16 -2.64 -2.27 3.07
C PHE A 16 -1.81 -3.31 3.81
N ALA A 17 -2.35 -4.50 4.05
CA ALA A 17 -1.59 -5.58 4.68
C ALA A 17 -0.34 -5.93 3.85
N GLY A 18 -0.49 -6.02 2.52
CA GLY A 18 0.63 -6.23 1.62
C GLY A 18 1.64 -5.10 1.66
N LEU A 19 1.16 -3.85 1.64
CA LEU A 19 2.03 -2.67 1.69
C LEU A 19 2.76 -2.53 3.03
N VAL A 20 2.17 -2.99 4.13
CA VAL A 20 2.82 -2.98 5.45
C VAL A 20 3.91 -4.06 5.52
N TYR A 21 3.66 -5.22 4.92
CA TYR A 21 4.60 -6.34 5.01
C TYR A 21 5.76 -6.22 4.02
N LEU A 22 5.52 -5.71 2.81
CA LEU A 22 6.51 -5.66 1.75
C LEU A 22 7.80 -4.92 2.15
N PRO A 23 7.74 -3.72 2.76
CA PRO A 23 8.96 -3.04 3.19
C PRO A 23 9.73 -3.78 4.29
N ARG A 24 9.08 -4.66 5.05
CA ARG A 24 9.77 -5.52 6.02
C ARG A 24 10.70 -6.50 5.31
N ILE A 25 10.29 -7.02 4.15
CA ILE A 25 11.14 -7.84 3.31
C ILE A 25 12.33 -7.00 2.81
N PHE A 26 12.09 -5.74 2.44
CA PHE A 26 13.16 -4.82 2.04
C PHE A 26 14.18 -4.58 3.16
N VAL A 27 13.71 -4.45 4.40
CA VAL A 27 14.59 -4.36 5.59
C VAL A 27 15.50 -5.58 5.66
N ASN A 28 14.93 -6.77 5.53
CA ASN A 28 15.69 -8.02 5.57
C ASN A 28 16.68 -8.12 4.39
N LEU A 29 16.28 -7.69 3.20
CA LEU A 29 17.16 -7.65 2.03
C LEU A 29 18.36 -6.73 2.24
N ALA A 30 18.13 -5.57 2.87
CA ALA A 30 19.19 -4.61 3.18
C ALA A 30 20.18 -5.15 4.22
N MET A 31 19.78 -6.14 5.01
CA MET A 31 20.60 -6.76 6.04
C MET A 31 21.32 -8.03 5.56
N VAL A 32 21.06 -8.50 4.35
CA VAL A 32 21.72 -9.70 3.81
C VAL A 32 23.23 -9.45 3.68
N ALA A 33 24.01 -10.39 4.22
CA ALA A 33 25.46 -10.31 4.15
C ALA A 33 25.96 -10.48 2.70
N PRO A 34 27.05 -9.80 2.32
CA PRO A 34 27.66 -10.04 1.01
C PRO A 34 28.04 -11.51 0.84
N GLY A 35 27.69 -12.09 -0.29
CA GLY A 35 27.94 -13.50 -0.58
C GLY A 35 26.83 -14.46 -0.18
N SER A 36 25.80 -14.01 0.52
CA SER A 36 24.62 -14.83 0.88
C SER A 36 23.59 -14.86 -0.25
N ALA A 37 23.97 -15.42 -1.39
CA ALA A 37 23.14 -15.40 -2.60
C ALA A 37 21.82 -16.16 -2.42
N ALA A 38 21.83 -17.30 -1.74
CA ALA A 38 20.62 -18.11 -1.52
C ALA A 38 19.61 -17.35 -0.67
N GLU A 39 20.05 -16.71 0.40
CA GLU A 39 19.20 -15.91 1.28
C GLU A 39 18.61 -14.72 0.51
N ARG A 40 19.44 -14.01 -0.24
CA ARG A 40 19.01 -12.87 -1.06
C ARG A 40 17.98 -13.29 -2.10
N ASP A 41 18.22 -14.38 -2.82
CA ASP A 41 17.32 -14.87 -3.85
C ASP A 41 15.96 -15.28 -3.27
N ARG A 42 15.96 -15.89 -2.09
CA ARG A 42 14.72 -16.28 -1.40
C ARG A 42 13.90 -15.06 -1.02
N LEU A 43 14.52 -14.05 -0.43
CA LEU A 43 13.83 -12.82 -0.05
C LEU A 43 13.31 -12.05 -1.27
N LEU A 44 14.09 -12.00 -2.36
CA LEU A 44 13.65 -11.38 -3.59
C LEU A 44 12.45 -12.10 -4.20
N LEU A 45 12.44 -13.44 -4.16
CA LEU A 45 11.30 -14.23 -4.63
C LEU A 45 10.05 -13.91 -3.81
N MET A 46 10.16 -13.87 -2.49
CA MET A 46 9.06 -13.52 -1.60
C MET A 46 8.54 -12.11 -1.89
N ALA A 47 9.44 -11.16 -2.06
CA ALA A 47 9.08 -9.76 -2.35
C ALA A 47 8.36 -9.63 -3.70
N ARG A 48 8.84 -10.29 -4.73
CA ARG A 48 8.21 -10.27 -6.06
C ARG A 48 6.81 -10.86 -6.06
N LYS A 49 6.63 -12.00 -5.39
CA LYS A 49 5.32 -12.65 -5.28
C LYS A 49 4.35 -11.80 -4.48
N LEU A 50 4.80 -11.23 -3.36
CA LEU A 50 3.98 -10.36 -2.54
C LEU A 50 3.61 -9.08 -3.30
N MET A 51 4.54 -8.49 -4.02
CA MET A 51 4.29 -7.28 -4.83
C MET A 51 3.23 -7.54 -5.89
N ARG A 52 3.33 -8.66 -6.60
CA ARG A 52 2.35 -9.07 -7.60
C ARG A 52 0.97 -9.26 -6.97
N PHE A 53 0.90 -9.99 -5.86
CA PHE A 53 -0.35 -10.24 -5.16
C PHE A 53 -0.96 -8.94 -4.64
N THR A 54 -0.15 -8.07 -4.06
CA THR A 54 -0.58 -6.76 -3.56
C THR A 54 -1.13 -5.89 -4.69
N THR A 55 -0.49 -5.90 -5.86
CA THR A 55 -0.97 -5.19 -7.05
C THR A 55 -2.32 -5.73 -7.52
N LEU A 56 -2.50 -7.06 -7.52
CA LEU A 56 -3.78 -7.67 -7.86
C LEU A 56 -4.89 -7.28 -6.90
N LEU A 57 -4.58 -7.11 -5.61
CA LEU A 57 -5.55 -6.66 -4.61
C LEU A 57 -5.87 -5.18 -4.74
N ALA A 58 -4.91 -4.36 -5.15
CA ALA A 58 -5.11 -2.92 -5.33
C ALA A 58 -6.13 -2.60 -6.41
N VAL A 59 -6.16 -3.38 -7.50
CA VAL A 59 -7.07 -3.15 -8.63
C VAL A 59 -8.54 -3.20 -8.19
N PRO A 60 -9.04 -4.31 -7.58
CA PRO A 60 -10.42 -4.33 -7.11
C PRO A 60 -10.69 -3.34 -5.98
N ALA A 61 -9.71 -3.08 -5.11
CA ALA A 61 -9.87 -2.08 -4.05
C ALA A 61 -10.21 -0.71 -4.63
N ILE A 62 -9.45 -0.26 -5.62
CA ILE A 62 -9.65 1.02 -6.28
C ILE A 62 -10.93 1.01 -7.11
N ALA A 63 -11.18 -0.06 -7.86
CA ALA A 63 -12.37 -0.18 -8.70
C ALA A 63 -13.65 -0.12 -7.89
N LEU A 64 -13.72 -0.84 -6.78
CA LEU A 64 -14.90 -0.82 -5.90
C LEU A 64 -15.06 0.53 -5.20
N GLY A 65 -13.96 1.18 -4.83
CA GLY A 65 -13.98 2.52 -4.25
C GLY A 65 -14.53 3.55 -5.24
N LEU A 66 -14.11 3.49 -6.49
CA LEU A 66 -14.63 4.37 -7.56
C LEU A 66 -16.10 4.08 -7.81
N TRP A 67 -16.53 2.84 -7.81
CA TRP A 67 -17.93 2.47 -7.96
C TRP A 67 -18.78 3.08 -6.84
N LEU A 68 -18.34 2.96 -5.59
CA LEU A 68 -19.05 3.57 -4.45
C LEU A 68 -19.16 5.08 -4.60
N TRP A 69 -18.08 5.73 -5.01
CA TRP A 69 -18.03 7.19 -5.14
C TRP A 69 -18.84 7.70 -6.32
N LEU A 70 -18.63 7.13 -7.51
CA LEU A 70 -19.22 7.61 -8.75
C LEU A 70 -20.59 6.99 -9.03
N GLY A 71 -20.76 5.69 -8.76
CA GLY A 71 -21.99 4.97 -9.03
C GLY A 71 -23.09 5.19 -7.98
N TYR A 72 -22.71 5.15 -6.71
CA TYR A 72 -23.66 5.35 -5.60
C TYR A 72 -23.63 6.76 -5.02
N GLY A 73 -22.70 7.60 -5.47
CA GLY A 73 -22.61 8.99 -5.04
C GLY A 73 -22.14 9.18 -3.60
N ILE A 74 -21.51 8.18 -2.98
CA ILE A 74 -21.02 8.28 -1.61
C ILE A 74 -19.88 9.30 -1.55
N GLY A 75 -19.99 10.27 -0.65
CA GLY A 75 -18.99 11.31 -0.46
C GLY A 75 -19.06 12.45 -1.46
N ARG A 76 -20.12 12.50 -2.28
CA ARG A 76 -20.34 13.61 -3.21
C ARG A 76 -21.30 14.62 -2.62
N GLY A 77 -21.15 15.87 -3.05
CA GLY A 77 -22.01 16.95 -2.62
C GLY A 77 -21.45 17.77 -1.46
N PRO A 78 -22.17 18.84 -1.05
CA PRO A 78 -21.74 19.67 0.06
C PRO A 78 -21.60 18.92 1.37
N GLY A 79 -20.63 19.30 2.21
CA GLY A 79 -20.41 18.68 3.51
C GLY A 79 -19.61 17.38 3.47
N ASN A 80 -19.07 17.00 2.31
CA ASN A 80 -18.27 15.79 2.17
C ASN A 80 -16.80 16.09 1.88
N GLY A 81 -16.24 17.08 2.55
CA GLY A 81 -14.82 17.43 2.43
C GLY A 81 -13.90 16.26 2.81
N TRP A 82 -14.34 15.38 3.71
CA TRP A 82 -13.61 14.19 4.11
C TRP A 82 -13.28 13.27 2.92
N MET A 83 -14.15 13.22 1.91
CA MET A 83 -13.92 12.42 0.71
C MET A 83 -12.76 12.96 -0.13
N HIS A 84 -12.65 14.28 -0.25
CA HIS A 84 -11.54 14.90 -0.97
C HIS A 84 -10.21 14.63 -0.26
N ALA A 85 -10.18 14.72 1.06
CA ALA A 85 -9.01 14.38 1.85
C ALA A 85 -8.66 12.89 1.71
N LYS A 86 -9.66 12.00 1.72
CA LYS A 86 -9.47 10.56 1.51
C LYS A 86 -8.90 10.28 0.12
N LEU A 87 -9.38 10.96 -0.92
CA LEU A 87 -8.84 10.81 -2.27
C LEU A 87 -7.38 11.23 -2.34
N ALA A 88 -6.98 12.30 -1.63
CA ALA A 88 -5.59 12.68 -1.53
C ALA A 88 -4.75 11.59 -0.86
N VAL A 89 -5.25 10.97 0.21
CA VAL A 89 -4.59 9.84 0.88
C VAL A 89 -4.44 8.65 -0.09
N VAL A 90 -5.47 8.34 -0.86
CA VAL A 90 -5.43 7.24 -1.85
C VAL A 90 -4.34 7.51 -2.88
N VAL A 91 -4.21 8.74 -3.37
CA VAL A 91 -3.13 9.11 -4.31
C VAL A 91 -1.77 8.88 -3.67
N LEU A 92 -1.60 9.25 -2.40
CA LEU A 92 -0.36 9.00 -1.66
C LEU A 92 -0.07 7.49 -1.51
N VAL A 93 -1.10 6.69 -1.26
CA VAL A 93 -0.97 5.23 -1.16
C VAL A 93 -0.56 4.63 -2.51
N ILE A 94 -1.15 5.09 -3.60
CA ILE A 94 -0.76 4.66 -4.95
C ILE A 94 0.69 5.03 -5.23
N GLY A 95 1.10 6.24 -4.87
CA GLY A 95 2.50 6.67 -4.98
C GLY A 95 3.44 5.81 -4.17
N TYR A 96 3.06 5.47 -2.95
CA TYR A 96 3.82 4.56 -2.08
C TYR A 96 3.94 3.16 -2.71
N HIS A 97 2.84 2.64 -3.24
CA HIS A 97 2.82 1.34 -3.94
C HIS A 97 3.81 1.35 -5.12
N HIS A 98 3.80 2.42 -5.90
CA HIS A 98 4.74 2.59 -7.01
C HIS A 98 6.18 2.69 -6.50
N ALA A 99 6.41 3.42 -5.41
CA ALA A 99 7.72 3.52 -4.77
C ALA A 99 8.23 2.15 -4.33
N CYS A 100 7.36 1.30 -3.77
CA CYS A 100 7.71 -0.09 -3.42
C CYS A 100 8.16 -0.88 -4.66
N SER A 101 7.48 -0.71 -5.79
CA SER A 101 7.83 -1.36 -7.04
C SER A 101 9.22 -0.94 -7.53
N VAL A 102 9.51 0.36 -7.47
CA VAL A 102 10.81 0.91 -7.86
C VAL A 102 11.92 0.40 -6.93
N LEU A 103 11.68 0.42 -5.62
CA LEU A 103 12.64 -0.05 -4.62
C LEU A 103 12.93 -1.55 -4.78
N LEU A 104 11.91 -2.35 -5.05
CA LEU A 104 12.08 -3.78 -5.31
C LEU A 104 12.98 -4.01 -6.52
N ARG A 105 12.75 -3.25 -7.59
CA ARG A 105 13.56 -3.34 -8.80
C ARG A 105 15.02 -2.99 -8.52
N LYS A 106 15.26 -1.92 -7.75
CA LYS A 106 16.62 -1.52 -7.36
C LYS A 106 17.31 -2.56 -6.49
N LEU A 107 16.58 -3.17 -5.55
CA LEU A 107 17.11 -4.26 -4.73
C LEU A 107 17.43 -5.49 -5.57
N ALA A 108 16.59 -5.83 -6.54
CA ALA A 108 16.82 -6.95 -7.45
C ALA A 108 18.06 -6.73 -8.33
N ASP A 109 18.27 -5.50 -8.80
CA ASP A 109 19.40 -5.13 -9.65
C ASP A 109 20.69 -4.90 -8.84
N GLY A 110 20.60 -4.90 -7.52
CA GLY A 110 21.75 -4.62 -6.66
C GLY A 110 22.17 -3.15 -6.63
N THR A 111 21.33 -2.24 -7.13
CA THR A 111 21.64 -0.81 -7.21
C THR A 111 21.16 -0.02 -5.99
N SER A 112 20.37 -0.65 -5.11
CA SER A 112 19.90 0.02 -3.90
C SER A 112 21.04 0.23 -2.91
N ARG A 113 21.16 1.47 -2.42
CA ARG A 113 22.16 1.85 -1.41
C ARG A 113 21.53 2.26 -0.09
N ARG A 114 20.21 2.09 0.05
CA ARG A 114 19.50 2.49 1.25
C ARG A 114 19.72 1.47 2.36
N SER A 115 19.89 1.96 3.59
CA SER A 115 20.12 1.12 4.76
C SER A 115 18.81 0.44 5.22
N HIS A 116 18.95 -0.61 6.04
CA HIS A 116 17.79 -1.25 6.68
C HIS A 116 17.03 -0.28 7.60
N VAL A 117 17.72 0.68 8.19
CA VAL A 117 17.10 1.72 9.03
C VAL A 117 16.17 2.60 8.19
N TRP A 118 16.60 3.00 6.99
CA TRP A 118 15.77 3.78 6.06
C TRP A 118 14.49 3.03 5.70
N PHE A 119 14.59 1.72 5.41
CA PHE A 119 13.42 0.89 5.09
C PHE A 119 12.48 0.70 6.28
N ARG A 120 13.00 0.69 7.50
CA ARG A 120 12.15 0.64 8.70
C ARG A 120 11.28 1.87 8.82
N TRP A 121 11.82 3.07 8.60
CA TRP A 121 11.05 4.30 8.58
C TRP A 121 10.07 4.33 7.42
N PHE A 122 10.49 3.88 6.24
CA PHE A 122 9.64 3.76 5.08
C PHE A 122 8.44 2.86 5.35
N ASN A 123 8.62 1.79 6.13
CA ASN A 123 7.57 0.84 6.49
C ASN A 123 6.49 1.46 7.40
N GLU A 124 6.76 2.56 8.08
CA GLU A 124 5.78 3.22 8.94
C GLU A 124 4.74 4.02 8.16
N ALA A 125 5.05 4.44 6.94
CA ALA A 125 4.18 5.29 6.14
C ALA A 125 2.79 4.69 5.87
N PRO A 126 2.64 3.42 5.43
CA PRO A 126 1.31 2.89 5.12
C PRO A 126 0.41 2.77 6.35
N VAL A 127 0.95 2.52 7.54
CA VAL A 127 0.16 2.48 8.78
C VAL A 127 -0.44 3.85 9.08
N LEU A 128 0.36 4.91 8.93
CA LEU A 128 -0.11 6.28 9.12
C LEU A 128 -1.17 6.67 8.09
N LEU A 129 -0.96 6.28 6.83
CA LEU A 129 -1.94 6.54 5.77
C LEU A 129 -3.25 5.80 6.01
N LEU A 130 -3.18 4.54 6.47
CA LEU A 130 -4.37 3.77 6.82
C LEU A 130 -5.12 4.42 7.98
N LEU A 131 -4.41 4.84 9.03
CA LEU A 131 -5.01 5.52 10.17
C LEU A 131 -5.78 6.76 9.72
N VAL A 132 -5.16 7.61 8.91
CA VAL A 132 -5.81 8.82 8.38
C VAL A 132 -7.03 8.47 7.54
N ALA A 133 -6.91 7.49 6.65
CA ALA A 133 -8.03 7.07 5.80
C ALA A 133 -9.22 6.57 6.60
N VAL A 134 -8.98 5.74 7.61
CA VAL A 134 -10.04 5.19 8.47
C VAL A 134 -10.72 6.30 9.27
N VAL A 135 -9.95 7.23 9.84
CA VAL A 135 -10.48 8.37 10.57
C VAL A 135 -11.37 9.21 9.67
N LEU A 136 -10.93 9.49 8.45
CA LEU A 136 -11.72 10.29 7.50
C LEU A 136 -13.05 9.63 7.14
N VAL A 137 -13.06 8.31 7.00
CA VAL A 137 -14.27 7.57 6.60
C VAL A 137 -15.23 7.37 7.77
N VAL A 138 -14.72 7.08 8.96
CA VAL A 138 -15.54 6.76 10.14
C VAL A 138 -15.97 8.02 10.86
N VAL A 139 -15.04 8.91 11.14
CA VAL A 139 -15.33 10.14 11.93
C VAL A 139 -15.91 11.23 11.04
N LYS A 140 -15.45 11.32 9.78
CA LYS A 140 -15.89 12.34 8.82
C LYS A 140 -15.80 13.75 9.42
N PRO A 141 -14.59 14.22 9.81
CA PRO A 141 -14.43 15.44 10.56
C PRO A 141 -14.85 16.71 9.82
N PHE A 142 -15.04 16.63 8.49
CA PHE A 142 -15.52 17.79 7.69
C PHE A 142 -16.22 17.39 6.38
#